data_9a03a96850a8cb251abef97cc374eb9d
#
_entry.id   9a03a96850a8cb251abef97cc374eb9d
#
_cell.length_a   1.000
_cell.length_b   1.000
_cell.length_c   1.000
_cell.angle_alpha   90.00
_cell.angle_beta   90.00
_cell.angle_gamma   90.00
#
_symmetry.space_group_name_H-M   'P 1'
#
loop_
_entity.id
_entity.type
_entity.pdbx_description
1 polymer ?
#
loop_
_entity_poly.entity_id
_entity_poly.type
_entity_poly.pdbx_seq_one_letter_code
_entity_poly.pdbx_strand_id
1 'polypeptide(L)'
;MPEKRWSYKAVPNSQIVNDLAESLSIDKTLASMLVQRSITDFDEAKDFFRPKLEHLHDPFLMADMGKAVNRLMEAIENGEKIMVYGDYDVDGTTAVALVYGFLSTFYGNLEHYNPDRYEEGYGVSVQGIEWAAEQGVSLVICLDCGIKAQSKVSLAKQKFGIDFIICDHHEPDENLPDAVAVLDPKRKDCLYPYKELTGNGVGFKLLQAYCLRNEIPLENLFEFLDLCVVSIGSDIVPITGENRVLAYFGLKKLNENPRMGLKALKEIAGFKTPMTIENVVFVLGPRINAAGRIKHAKAAVQLLLSNDYDEALEFAGEIQKQNTERKTFDSRITEEALAMIEGDEWLLNTAKSTVLYREDWHKGVIGIVASRCIEKYYRPTIILTKSHEKAAGSARSVAGFNLYGAIEECADLLEQFGGHTHAAGMTLPIENIEAFRMAFDKIVSKTITMEQLTPVVKIDLKIKLADISSKFYRIMNLMAPFGPENMQPIFVSENLTLKYAPRVMKEKHLRLELFEEETGAIFTAVGFGMVEEHFAKLNSTKYFSVAYQIDENTFNNNTTLQLMLKDIKY
;
A
#
# COMPACT_ATOMS: atom_id res chain seq x y z
N MET A 1 14.71 -17.56 -12.00
CA MET A 1 13.43 -17.36 -11.29
C MET A 1 12.46 -18.46 -11.69
N PRO A 2 11.49 -18.86 -10.86
CA PRO A 2 10.48 -19.83 -11.27
C PRO A 2 9.70 -19.30 -12.48
N GLU A 3 9.36 -20.20 -13.42
CA GLU A 3 8.57 -19.84 -14.60
C GLU A 3 7.22 -19.26 -14.17
N LYS A 4 6.84 -18.09 -14.69
CA LYS A 4 5.59 -17.42 -14.33
C LYS A 4 4.40 -18.02 -15.07
N ARG A 5 3.28 -18.17 -14.37
CA ARG A 5 2.02 -18.55 -14.98
C ARG A 5 1.27 -17.30 -15.45
N TRP A 6 0.80 -17.31 -16.69
CA TRP A 6 -0.09 -16.27 -17.20
C TRP A 6 -1.54 -16.64 -16.88
N SER A 7 -2.24 -15.74 -16.19
CA SER A 7 -3.65 -15.89 -15.86
C SER A 7 -4.43 -14.75 -16.50
N TYR A 8 -5.36 -15.09 -17.36
CA TYR A 8 -6.18 -14.11 -18.06
C TYR A 8 -7.39 -13.75 -17.20
N LYS A 9 -7.73 -12.46 -17.15
CA LYS A 9 -9.02 -12.03 -16.60
C LYS A 9 -10.16 -12.63 -17.42
N ALA A 10 -11.32 -12.77 -16.79
CA ALA A 10 -12.52 -13.25 -17.47
C ALA A 10 -12.85 -12.38 -18.69
N VAL A 11 -13.23 -13.03 -19.79
CA VAL A 11 -13.70 -12.31 -20.99
C VAL A 11 -15.03 -11.64 -20.65
N PRO A 12 -15.15 -10.32 -20.80
CA PRO A 12 -16.38 -9.60 -20.50
C PRO A 12 -17.53 -9.99 -21.46
N ASN A 13 -18.76 -9.74 -21.02
CA ASN A 13 -19.92 -9.93 -21.87
C ASN A 13 -19.81 -9.05 -23.13
N SER A 14 -19.83 -9.68 -24.31
CA SER A 14 -19.62 -9.02 -25.60
C SER A 14 -20.70 -7.97 -25.91
N GLN A 15 -21.95 -8.18 -25.49
CA GLN A 15 -23.03 -7.21 -25.69
C GLN A 15 -22.75 -5.93 -24.90
N ILE A 16 -22.43 -6.05 -23.59
CA ILE A 16 -22.11 -4.89 -22.72
C ILE A 16 -20.91 -4.14 -23.29
N VAL A 17 -19.87 -4.87 -23.74
CA VAL A 17 -18.68 -4.26 -24.36
C VAL A 17 -19.04 -3.48 -25.62
N ASN A 18 -19.89 -4.03 -26.49
CA ASN A 18 -20.31 -3.34 -27.71
C ASN A 18 -21.12 -2.08 -27.41
N ASP A 19 -22.11 -2.18 -26.54
CA ASP A 19 -22.98 -1.07 -26.15
C ASP A 19 -22.16 0.06 -25.50
N LEU A 20 -21.23 -0.28 -24.62
CA LEU A 20 -20.35 0.68 -23.98
C LEU A 20 -19.36 1.32 -24.98
N ALA A 21 -18.78 0.53 -25.89
CA ALA A 21 -17.87 1.03 -26.93
C ALA A 21 -18.58 2.03 -27.86
N GLU A 22 -19.83 1.75 -28.25
CA GLU A 22 -20.64 2.62 -29.08
C GLU A 22 -21.01 3.91 -28.34
N SER A 23 -21.55 3.80 -27.12
CA SER A 23 -21.96 4.96 -26.31
C SER A 23 -20.83 5.93 -25.99
N LEU A 24 -19.62 5.41 -25.74
CA LEU A 24 -18.42 6.21 -25.46
C LEU A 24 -17.62 6.59 -26.71
N SER A 25 -17.94 6.01 -27.88
CA SER A 25 -17.16 6.16 -29.13
C SER A 25 -15.68 5.79 -28.94
N ILE A 26 -15.41 4.66 -28.25
CA ILE A 26 -14.07 4.14 -27.98
C ILE A 26 -13.89 2.75 -28.60
N ASP A 27 -12.64 2.28 -28.65
CA ASP A 27 -12.28 0.93 -29.07
C ASP A 27 -12.85 -0.13 -28.12
N LYS A 28 -13.23 -1.31 -28.66
CA LYS A 28 -13.77 -2.44 -27.87
C LYS A 28 -12.78 -2.97 -26.82
N THR A 29 -11.49 -2.85 -27.07
CA THR A 29 -10.45 -3.23 -26.09
C THR A 29 -10.51 -2.32 -24.87
N LEU A 30 -10.67 -1.00 -25.09
CA LEU A 30 -10.84 -0.02 -24.01
C LEU A 30 -12.16 -0.25 -23.26
N ALA A 31 -13.26 -0.51 -23.97
CA ALA A 31 -14.54 -0.86 -23.35
C ALA A 31 -14.44 -2.16 -22.52
N SER A 32 -13.74 -3.18 -23.04
CA SER A 32 -13.51 -4.43 -22.30
C SER A 32 -12.79 -4.18 -20.97
N MET A 33 -11.79 -3.30 -20.96
CA MET A 33 -11.07 -2.94 -19.73
C MET A 33 -11.98 -2.22 -18.70
N LEU A 34 -12.94 -1.42 -19.15
CA LEU A 34 -13.93 -0.79 -18.28
C LEU A 34 -14.89 -1.84 -17.69
N VAL A 35 -15.42 -2.73 -18.53
CA VAL A 35 -16.31 -3.80 -18.06
C VAL A 35 -15.60 -4.76 -17.08
N GLN A 36 -14.31 -5.05 -17.27
CA GLN A 36 -13.50 -5.81 -16.31
C GLN A 36 -13.34 -5.09 -14.95
N ARG A 37 -13.64 -3.80 -14.89
CA ARG A 37 -13.67 -2.96 -13.67
C ARG A 37 -15.09 -2.71 -13.17
N SER A 38 -16.05 -3.50 -13.65
CA SER A 38 -17.48 -3.38 -13.32
C SER A 38 -18.10 -2.04 -13.75
N ILE A 39 -17.57 -1.41 -14.79
CA ILE A 39 -18.11 -0.19 -15.39
C ILE A 39 -18.84 -0.63 -16.67
N THR A 40 -20.16 -0.57 -16.64
CA THR A 40 -21.02 -1.25 -17.63
C THR A 40 -21.89 -0.31 -18.46
N ASP A 41 -22.03 0.93 -18.04
CA ASP A 41 -22.81 1.93 -18.74
C ASP A 41 -22.12 3.29 -18.88
N PHE A 42 -22.77 4.21 -19.59
CA PHE A 42 -22.23 5.55 -19.88
C PHE A 42 -22.05 6.42 -18.63
N ASP A 43 -22.99 6.39 -17.70
CA ASP A 43 -22.94 7.26 -16.52
C ASP A 43 -21.86 6.78 -15.55
N GLU A 44 -21.75 5.48 -15.32
CA GLU A 44 -20.64 4.88 -14.56
C GLU A 44 -19.27 5.23 -15.18
N ALA A 45 -19.16 5.13 -16.52
CA ALA A 45 -17.93 5.49 -17.22
C ALA A 45 -17.61 6.99 -17.12
N LYS A 46 -18.62 7.85 -17.23
CA LYS A 46 -18.46 9.30 -17.05
C LYS A 46 -17.95 9.64 -15.66
N ASP A 47 -18.52 9.05 -14.62
CA ASP A 47 -18.11 9.30 -13.24
C ASP A 47 -16.72 8.72 -12.95
N PHE A 48 -16.40 7.57 -13.53
CA PHE A 48 -15.07 6.97 -13.46
C PHE A 48 -13.97 7.84 -14.10
N PHE A 49 -14.23 8.36 -15.32
CA PHE A 49 -13.27 9.21 -16.03
C PHE A 49 -13.24 10.66 -15.51
N ARG A 50 -14.29 11.12 -14.85
CA ARG A 50 -14.43 12.49 -14.34
C ARG A 50 -14.91 12.47 -12.89
N PRO A 51 -14.09 11.97 -11.96
CA PRO A 51 -14.43 11.97 -10.54
C PRO A 51 -14.76 13.39 -10.07
N LYS A 52 -15.72 13.51 -9.16
CA LYS A 52 -16.11 14.76 -8.52
C LYS A 52 -16.11 14.56 -7.01
N LEU A 53 -15.87 15.63 -6.25
CA LEU A 53 -15.92 15.60 -4.79
C LEU A 53 -17.33 15.32 -4.26
N GLU A 54 -18.36 15.65 -5.05
CA GLU A 54 -19.76 15.34 -4.75
C GLU A 54 -20.08 13.84 -4.84
N HIS A 55 -19.17 13.00 -5.39
CA HIS A 55 -19.30 11.54 -5.36
C HIS A 55 -18.89 10.92 -4.00
N LEU A 56 -18.37 11.73 -3.07
CA LEU A 56 -18.14 11.28 -1.70
C LEU A 56 -19.47 11.07 -1.00
N HIS A 57 -19.63 9.90 -0.36
CA HIS A 57 -20.87 9.57 0.35
C HIS A 57 -21.11 10.50 1.56
N ASP A 58 -22.38 10.63 1.95
CA ASP A 58 -22.74 11.30 3.20
C ASP A 58 -22.05 10.61 4.39
N PRO A 59 -21.21 11.33 5.15
CA PRO A 59 -20.49 10.74 6.28
C PRO A 59 -21.43 10.25 7.39
N PHE A 60 -22.64 10.80 7.52
CA PHE A 60 -23.63 10.38 8.51
C PHE A 60 -24.23 8.99 8.25
N LEU A 61 -23.97 8.37 7.10
CA LEU A 61 -24.29 6.97 6.85
C LEU A 61 -23.36 6.01 7.63
N MET A 62 -22.23 6.49 8.15
CA MET A 62 -21.33 5.69 8.97
C MET A 62 -21.89 5.56 10.39
N ALA A 63 -21.93 4.33 10.90
CA ALA A 63 -22.40 4.04 12.24
C ALA A 63 -21.65 4.91 13.28
N ASP A 64 -22.35 5.41 14.29
CA ASP A 64 -21.88 6.30 15.35
C ASP A 64 -21.35 7.69 14.92
N MET A 65 -21.38 8.06 13.63
CA MET A 65 -20.86 9.36 13.16
C MET A 65 -21.52 10.54 13.90
N GLY A 66 -22.83 10.50 14.09
CA GLY A 66 -23.55 11.54 14.83
C GLY A 66 -23.08 11.67 16.30
N LYS A 67 -22.79 10.56 16.97
CA LYS A 67 -22.23 10.56 18.34
C LYS A 67 -20.83 11.13 18.36
N ALA A 68 -19.98 10.74 17.40
CA ALA A 68 -18.61 11.24 17.28
C ALA A 68 -18.56 12.75 17.11
N VAL A 69 -19.35 13.28 16.16
CA VAL A 69 -19.43 14.74 15.91
C VAL A 69 -19.95 15.48 17.13
N ASN A 70 -21.01 14.99 17.79
CA ASN A 70 -21.57 15.63 18.97
C ASN A 70 -20.52 15.68 20.13
N ARG A 71 -19.82 14.57 20.38
CA ARG A 71 -18.78 14.54 21.44
C ARG A 71 -17.59 15.45 21.13
N LEU A 72 -17.18 15.53 19.86
CA LEU A 72 -16.14 16.44 19.42
C LEU A 72 -16.56 17.90 19.61
N MET A 73 -17.80 18.26 19.21
CA MET A 73 -18.35 19.60 19.43
C MET A 73 -18.39 19.95 20.93
N GLU A 74 -18.91 19.05 21.75
CA GLU A 74 -18.96 19.23 23.21
C GLU A 74 -17.56 19.48 23.80
N ALA A 75 -16.54 18.72 23.37
CA ALA A 75 -15.18 18.91 23.82
C ALA A 75 -14.63 20.29 23.45
N ILE A 76 -14.90 20.75 22.22
CA ILE A 76 -14.47 22.07 21.74
C ILE A 76 -15.20 23.18 22.48
N GLU A 77 -16.51 23.10 22.66
CA GLU A 77 -17.33 24.08 23.38
C GLU A 77 -16.92 24.21 24.84
N ASN A 78 -16.59 23.10 25.51
CA ASN A 78 -16.16 23.07 26.90
C ASN A 78 -14.66 23.41 27.08
N GLY A 79 -13.90 23.62 25.99
CA GLY A 79 -12.46 23.87 26.05
C GLY A 79 -11.63 22.68 26.55
N GLU A 80 -12.12 21.45 26.34
CA GLU A 80 -11.47 20.22 26.79
C GLU A 80 -10.15 19.97 26.05
N LYS A 81 -9.17 19.34 26.71
CA LYS A 81 -7.96 18.93 26.00
C LYS A 81 -8.21 17.67 25.18
N ILE A 82 -8.00 17.78 23.87
CA ILE A 82 -8.18 16.69 22.90
C ILE A 82 -6.83 16.18 22.46
N MET A 83 -6.65 14.84 22.46
CA MET A 83 -5.48 14.19 21.87
C MET A 83 -5.84 13.50 20.57
N VAL A 84 -5.12 13.80 19.49
CA VAL A 84 -5.17 13.08 18.23
C VAL A 84 -4.12 11.98 18.26
N TYR A 85 -4.56 10.74 18.40
CA TYR A 85 -3.74 9.54 18.52
C TYR A 85 -3.76 8.76 17.19
N GLY A 86 -2.62 8.37 16.65
CA GLY A 86 -2.58 7.53 15.44
C GLY A 86 -1.44 6.53 15.48
N ASP A 87 -1.56 5.45 14.69
CA ASP A 87 -0.46 4.49 14.59
C ASP A 87 0.81 5.12 14.00
N TYR A 88 1.92 4.40 14.06
CA TYR A 88 3.26 4.89 13.68
C TYR A 88 3.57 4.77 12.19
N ASP A 89 2.73 4.14 11.40
CA ASP A 89 2.96 3.99 9.96
C ASP A 89 2.48 5.21 9.15
N VAL A 90 2.45 5.09 7.82
CA VAL A 90 2.09 6.23 6.96
C VAL A 90 0.62 6.58 7.08
N ASP A 91 -0.27 5.59 7.21
CA ASP A 91 -1.70 5.86 7.35
C ASP A 91 -1.98 6.57 8.67
N GLY A 92 -1.56 6.01 9.79
CA GLY A 92 -1.71 6.64 11.11
C GLY A 92 -1.04 8.01 11.20
N THR A 93 0.18 8.18 10.65
CA THR A 93 0.90 9.45 10.65
C THR A 93 0.19 10.53 9.82
N THR A 94 -0.31 10.18 8.63
CA THR A 94 -1.04 11.13 7.78
C THR A 94 -2.43 11.43 8.34
N ALA A 95 -3.07 10.46 9.00
CA ALA A 95 -4.34 10.65 9.68
C ALA A 95 -4.22 11.64 10.86
N VAL A 96 -3.16 11.49 11.66
CA VAL A 96 -2.85 12.48 12.73
C VAL A 96 -2.61 13.86 12.13
N ALA A 97 -1.79 13.96 11.09
CA ALA A 97 -1.52 15.25 10.43
C ALA A 97 -2.78 15.88 9.83
N LEU A 98 -3.70 15.08 9.30
CA LEU A 98 -4.99 15.53 8.78
C LEU A 98 -5.87 16.09 9.90
N VAL A 99 -6.16 15.28 10.93
CA VAL A 99 -7.14 15.63 11.96
C VAL A 99 -6.59 16.72 12.88
N TYR A 100 -5.35 16.58 13.35
CA TYR A 100 -4.70 17.61 14.16
C TYR A 100 -4.54 18.91 13.37
N GLY A 101 -4.04 18.84 12.15
CA GLY A 101 -3.83 20.00 11.29
C GLY A 101 -5.10 20.77 11.01
N PHE A 102 -6.22 20.07 10.73
CA PHE A 102 -7.51 20.72 10.51
C PHE A 102 -8.06 21.36 11.79
N LEU A 103 -8.11 20.62 12.90
CA LEU A 103 -8.64 21.13 14.16
C LEU A 103 -7.82 22.32 14.69
N SER A 104 -6.49 22.29 14.53
CA SER A 104 -5.60 23.37 14.99
C SER A 104 -5.83 24.72 14.29
N THR A 105 -6.56 24.73 13.17
CA THR A 105 -6.91 26.00 12.50
C THR A 105 -7.88 26.88 13.30
N PHE A 106 -8.62 26.29 14.24
CA PHE A 106 -9.63 27.00 15.05
C PHE A 106 -9.68 26.58 16.52
N TYR A 107 -8.98 25.52 16.91
CA TYR A 107 -8.96 25.03 18.28
C TYR A 107 -7.51 24.80 18.75
N GLY A 108 -7.13 25.37 19.89
CA GLY A 108 -5.73 25.38 20.35
C GLY A 108 -5.41 24.40 21.48
N ASN A 109 -6.42 23.78 22.16
CA ASN A 109 -6.17 22.85 23.25
C ASN A 109 -6.03 21.40 22.75
N LEU A 110 -5.04 21.21 21.88
CA LEU A 110 -4.78 19.96 21.16
C LEU A 110 -3.40 19.40 21.49
N GLU A 111 -3.33 18.08 21.58
CA GLU A 111 -2.08 17.30 21.58
C GLU A 111 -2.14 16.24 20.48
N HIS A 112 -0.97 15.72 20.07
CA HIS A 112 -0.90 14.57 19.21
C HIS A 112 0.05 13.51 19.75
N TYR A 113 -0.23 12.24 19.45
CA TYR A 113 0.57 11.12 19.91
C TYR A 113 0.64 10.01 18.86
N ASN A 114 1.85 9.46 18.68
CA ASN A 114 2.08 8.23 17.93
C ASN A 114 2.92 7.30 18.82
N PRO A 115 2.52 6.04 19.01
CA PRO A 115 3.24 5.10 19.85
C PRO A 115 4.62 4.76 19.28
N ASP A 116 5.56 4.39 20.15
CA ASP A 116 6.82 3.84 19.71
C ASP A 116 6.63 2.40 19.23
N ARG A 117 7.08 2.13 18.00
CA ARG A 117 6.94 0.81 17.38
C ARG A 117 7.57 -0.33 18.18
N TYR A 118 8.66 -0.07 18.91
CA TYR A 118 9.46 -1.09 19.59
C TYR A 118 9.16 -1.22 21.07
N GLU A 119 8.86 -0.11 21.72
CA GLU A 119 8.58 -0.06 23.15
C GLU A 119 7.10 -0.27 23.46
N GLU A 120 6.21 0.26 22.63
CA GLU A 120 4.76 0.25 22.87
C GLU A 120 4.02 -0.74 21.94
N GLY A 121 4.56 -0.97 20.74
CA GLY A 121 3.95 -1.84 19.73
C GLY A 121 2.88 -1.13 18.89
N TYR A 122 2.04 -1.93 18.23
CA TYR A 122 0.98 -1.44 17.35
C TYR A 122 -0.27 -1.03 18.13
N GLY A 123 -0.86 0.08 17.70
CA GLY A 123 -2.16 0.55 18.14
C GLY A 123 -2.14 1.27 19.50
N VAL A 124 -3.28 1.36 20.16
CA VAL A 124 -3.40 2.08 21.45
C VAL A 124 -2.52 1.41 22.50
N SER A 125 -1.65 2.18 23.18
CA SER A 125 -0.75 1.72 24.24
C SER A 125 -1.20 2.18 25.61
N VAL A 126 -0.78 1.45 26.66
CA VAL A 126 -1.01 1.87 28.06
C VAL A 126 -0.20 3.13 28.36
N GLN A 127 1.05 3.21 27.86
CA GLN A 127 1.92 4.38 28.01
C GLN A 127 1.29 5.63 27.40
N GLY A 128 0.71 5.51 26.19
CA GLY A 128 0.00 6.61 25.54
C GLY A 128 -1.24 7.07 26.31
N ILE A 129 -1.97 6.14 26.95
CA ILE A 129 -3.12 6.47 27.82
C ILE A 129 -2.65 7.18 29.10
N GLU A 130 -1.59 6.69 29.75
CA GLU A 130 -1.03 7.31 30.95
C GLU A 130 -0.48 8.70 30.65
N TRP A 131 0.23 8.85 29.52
CA TRP A 131 0.68 10.16 29.04
C TRP A 131 -0.51 11.11 28.78
N ALA A 132 -1.58 10.64 28.16
CA ALA A 132 -2.80 11.44 27.94
C ALA A 132 -3.39 11.94 29.26
N ALA A 133 -3.47 11.05 30.27
CA ALA A 133 -3.95 11.41 31.61
C ALA A 133 -3.07 12.47 32.29
N GLU A 134 -1.73 12.33 32.21
CA GLU A 134 -0.77 13.31 32.75
C GLU A 134 -0.89 14.68 32.09
N GLN A 135 -1.23 14.69 30.78
CA GLN A 135 -1.46 15.95 30.06
C GLN A 135 -2.84 16.56 30.32
N GLY A 136 -3.73 15.89 31.05
CA GLY A 136 -5.10 16.35 31.31
C GLY A 136 -6.03 16.21 30.10
N VAL A 137 -5.78 15.25 29.22
CA VAL A 137 -6.64 14.91 28.08
C VAL A 137 -7.95 14.30 28.57
N SER A 138 -9.08 14.75 28.04
CA SER A 138 -10.39 14.17 28.30
C SER A 138 -11.00 13.42 27.11
N LEU A 139 -10.54 13.74 25.90
CA LEU A 139 -11.00 13.10 24.67
C LEU A 139 -9.80 12.66 23.81
N VAL A 140 -9.78 11.40 23.41
CA VAL A 140 -8.85 10.85 22.41
C VAL A 140 -9.58 10.57 21.12
N ILE A 141 -9.09 11.15 20.01
CA ILE A 141 -9.48 10.75 18.65
C ILE A 141 -8.42 9.78 18.15
N CYS A 142 -8.77 8.50 18.08
CA CYS A 142 -7.87 7.42 17.72
C CYS A 142 -8.03 7.12 16.21
N LEU A 143 -6.93 7.14 15.47
CA LEU A 143 -6.91 7.07 14.01
C LEU A 143 -6.07 5.86 13.56
N ASP A 144 -6.56 5.10 12.59
CA ASP A 144 -5.90 3.93 12.03
C ASP A 144 -5.55 2.85 13.06
N CYS A 145 -6.24 2.85 14.17
CA CYS A 145 -6.11 1.85 15.23
C CYS A 145 -7.23 1.99 16.25
N GLY A 146 -7.34 1.03 17.15
CA GLY A 146 -8.26 1.12 18.27
C GLY A 146 -9.44 0.16 18.22
N ILE A 147 -9.82 -0.34 17.05
CA ILE A 147 -10.98 -1.24 16.89
C ILE A 147 -10.86 -2.54 17.73
N LYS A 148 -9.64 -2.97 18.04
CA LYS A 148 -9.33 -4.13 18.89
C LYS A 148 -8.77 -3.76 20.27
N ALA A 149 -8.92 -2.51 20.69
CA ALA A 149 -8.34 -2.01 21.94
C ALA A 149 -9.31 -2.03 23.14
N GLN A 150 -10.23 -3.04 23.23
CA GLN A 150 -11.30 -3.10 24.21
C GLN A 150 -10.82 -2.88 25.65
N SER A 151 -9.81 -3.63 26.11
CA SER A 151 -9.29 -3.54 27.47
C SER A 151 -8.64 -2.20 27.76
N LYS A 152 -7.93 -1.62 26.77
CA LYS A 152 -7.21 -0.36 26.90
C LYS A 152 -8.15 0.85 26.92
N VAL A 153 -9.19 0.85 26.07
CA VAL A 153 -10.26 1.87 26.08
C VAL A 153 -11.02 1.81 27.41
N SER A 154 -11.36 0.60 27.90
CA SER A 154 -12.01 0.44 29.20
C SER A 154 -11.12 0.94 30.34
N LEU A 155 -9.81 0.67 30.31
CA LEU A 155 -8.83 1.20 31.28
C LEU A 155 -8.82 2.73 31.30
N ALA A 156 -8.73 3.36 30.11
CA ALA A 156 -8.73 4.82 29.98
C ALA A 156 -9.97 5.46 30.58
N LYS A 157 -11.14 4.91 30.27
CA LYS A 157 -12.43 5.38 30.77
C LYS A 157 -12.56 5.21 32.27
N GLN A 158 -12.28 4.01 32.81
CA GLN A 158 -12.53 3.68 34.21
C GLN A 158 -11.50 4.31 35.16
N LYS A 159 -10.22 4.33 34.76
CA LYS A 159 -9.14 4.83 35.61
C LYS A 159 -8.94 6.34 35.51
N PHE A 160 -9.13 6.91 34.32
CA PHE A 160 -8.77 8.29 34.04
C PHE A 160 -9.93 9.17 33.56
N GLY A 161 -11.09 8.60 33.26
CA GLY A 161 -12.24 9.35 32.73
C GLY A 161 -12.05 9.87 31.31
N ILE A 162 -11.15 9.24 30.52
CA ILE A 162 -10.85 9.64 29.15
C ILE A 162 -11.80 8.96 28.19
N ASP A 163 -12.50 9.75 27.38
CA ASP A 163 -13.35 9.29 26.28
C ASP A 163 -12.58 9.01 25.01
N PHE A 164 -13.08 8.07 24.19
CA PHE A 164 -12.51 7.74 22.88
C PHE A 164 -13.53 7.92 21.75
N ILE A 165 -13.07 8.51 20.64
CA ILE A 165 -13.65 8.38 19.30
C ILE A 165 -12.66 7.56 18.48
N ILE A 166 -13.06 6.39 18.02
CA ILE A 166 -12.21 5.49 17.22
C ILE A 166 -12.56 5.68 15.75
N CYS A 167 -11.55 5.97 14.92
CA CYS A 167 -11.62 6.08 13.47
C CYS A 167 -10.68 5.03 12.88
N ASP A 168 -11.19 3.84 12.61
CA ASP A 168 -10.40 2.69 12.19
C ASP A 168 -10.99 2.05 10.93
N HIS A 169 -10.23 1.20 10.26
CA HIS A 169 -10.64 0.50 9.05
C HIS A 169 -10.24 -0.98 9.06
N HIS A 170 -9.64 -1.45 10.15
CA HIS A 170 -9.27 -2.85 10.34
C HIS A 170 -10.49 -3.71 10.63
N GLU A 171 -10.41 -5.02 10.34
CA GLU A 171 -11.48 -5.96 10.66
C GLU A 171 -11.79 -5.95 12.16
N PRO A 172 -13.04 -5.63 12.57
CA PRO A 172 -13.43 -5.60 13.97
C PRO A 172 -13.54 -7.01 14.55
N ASP A 173 -13.31 -7.11 15.85
CA ASP A 173 -13.65 -8.31 16.63
C ASP A 173 -15.18 -8.41 16.86
N GLU A 174 -15.65 -9.50 17.46
CA GLU A 174 -17.08 -9.67 17.82
C GLU A 174 -17.59 -8.57 18.75
N ASN A 175 -16.73 -8.12 19.68
CA ASN A 175 -17.05 -7.07 20.63
C ASN A 175 -16.26 -5.80 20.30
N LEU A 176 -16.96 -4.69 20.15
CA LEU A 176 -16.37 -3.38 19.96
C LEU A 176 -15.84 -2.80 21.28
N PRO A 177 -14.84 -1.90 21.24
CA PRO A 177 -14.43 -1.11 22.41
C PRO A 177 -15.58 -0.27 22.99
N ASP A 178 -15.61 -0.08 24.33
CA ASP A 178 -16.55 0.79 25.03
C ASP A 178 -16.16 2.28 24.87
N ALA A 179 -16.06 2.72 23.62
CA ALA A 179 -15.81 4.09 23.22
C ALA A 179 -17.14 4.87 23.05
N VAL A 180 -17.08 6.20 23.09
CA VAL A 180 -18.25 7.06 22.81
C VAL A 180 -18.74 6.84 21.38
N ALA A 181 -17.81 6.67 20.45
CA ALA A 181 -18.11 6.35 19.06
C ALA A 181 -17.02 5.47 18.45
N VAL A 182 -17.43 4.53 17.60
CA VAL A 182 -16.54 3.67 16.82
C VAL A 182 -16.90 3.83 15.35
N LEU A 183 -16.08 4.59 14.63
CA LEU A 183 -16.22 4.83 13.20
C LEU A 183 -15.37 3.79 12.46
N ASP A 184 -16.03 2.80 11.90
CA ASP A 184 -15.41 1.80 11.07
C ASP A 184 -16.42 1.30 10.03
N PRO A 185 -16.15 1.48 8.73
CA PRO A 185 -17.05 1.05 7.67
C PRO A 185 -17.22 -0.48 7.62
N LYS A 186 -16.28 -1.27 8.13
CA LYS A 186 -16.31 -2.74 8.10
C LYS A 186 -17.13 -3.36 9.23
N ARG A 187 -17.60 -2.58 10.19
CA ARG A 187 -18.52 -3.08 11.22
C ARG A 187 -19.75 -3.73 10.58
N LYS A 188 -20.21 -4.85 11.15
CA LYS A 188 -21.38 -5.60 10.66
C LYS A 188 -22.67 -4.78 10.66
N ASP A 189 -22.81 -3.85 11.60
CA ASP A 189 -23.96 -2.95 11.75
C ASP A 189 -23.82 -1.62 11.02
N CYS A 190 -22.70 -1.39 10.33
CA CYS A 190 -22.46 -0.16 9.59
C CYS A 190 -23.00 -0.25 8.16
N LEU A 191 -23.90 0.67 7.80
CA LEU A 191 -24.50 0.75 6.46
C LEU A 191 -23.72 1.64 5.50
N TYR A 192 -22.54 2.12 5.89
CA TYR A 192 -21.70 2.93 5.03
C TYR A 192 -21.39 2.22 3.72
N PRO A 193 -21.63 2.84 2.54
CA PRO A 193 -21.60 2.12 1.27
C PRO A 193 -20.21 1.62 0.87
N TYR A 194 -19.14 2.35 1.25
CA TYR A 194 -17.77 2.04 0.88
C TYR A 194 -16.95 1.51 2.07
N LYS A 195 -16.43 0.28 1.95
CA LYS A 195 -15.78 -0.44 3.06
C LYS A 195 -14.25 -0.29 3.10
N GLU A 196 -13.64 0.22 2.03
CA GLU A 196 -12.19 0.17 1.83
C GLU A 196 -11.49 1.53 2.07
N LEU A 197 -12.09 2.40 2.91
CA LEU A 197 -11.40 3.61 3.36
C LEU A 197 -10.16 3.24 4.17
N THR A 198 -9.11 4.08 4.15
CA THR A 198 -7.98 4.02 5.07
C THR A 198 -8.34 4.64 6.43
N GLY A 199 -7.50 4.46 7.45
CA GLY A 199 -7.69 5.16 8.74
C GLY A 199 -7.72 6.69 8.57
N ASN A 200 -6.84 7.24 7.71
CA ASN A 200 -6.91 8.65 7.29
C ASN A 200 -8.24 8.97 6.61
N GLY A 201 -8.74 8.10 5.73
CA GLY A 201 -10.03 8.26 5.06
C GLY A 201 -11.21 8.32 6.05
N VAL A 202 -11.20 7.48 7.10
CA VAL A 202 -12.21 7.53 8.16
C VAL A 202 -12.09 8.82 8.98
N GLY A 203 -10.87 9.25 9.31
CA GLY A 203 -10.62 10.56 9.93
C GLY A 203 -11.12 11.73 9.07
N PHE A 204 -10.91 11.66 7.74
CA PHE A 204 -11.45 12.63 6.79
C PHE A 204 -12.99 12.67 6.84
N LYS A 205 -13.66 11.52 6.94
CA LYS A 205 -15.12 11.45 7.05
C LYS A 205 -15.64 12.05 8.36
N LEU A 206 -14.91 11.87 9.47
CA LEU A 206 -15.24 12.55 10.73
C LEU A 206 -15.20 14.07 10.56
N LEU A 207 -14.14 14.61 9.95
CA LEU A 207 -14.01 16.04 9.70
C LEU A 207 -15.03 16.55 8.69
N GLN A 208 -15.36 15.77 7.66
CA GLN A 208 -16.43 16.09 6.71
C GLN A 208 -17.78 16.24 7.42
N ALA A 209 -18.11 15.30 8.32
CA ALA A 209 -19.33 15.36 9.12
C ALA A 209 -19.34 16.58 10.07
N TYR A 210 -18.20 16.87 10.68
CA TYR A 210 -18.02 18.06 11.53
C TYR A 210 -18.23 19.35 10.72
N CYS A 211 -17.65 19.47 9.53
CA CYS A 211 -17.85 20.62 8.65
C CYS A 211 -19.31 20.80 8.27
N LEU A 212 -19.99 19.73 7.84
CA LEU A 212 -21.41 19.77 7.46
C LEU A 212 -22.31 20.19 8.63
N ARG A 213 -22.02 19.72 9.84
CA ARG A 213 -22.78 20.06 11.04
C ARG A 213 -22.62 21.52 11.46
N ASN A 214 -21.44 22.10 11.25
CA ASN A 214 -21.08 23.45 11.68
C ASN A 214 -21.07 24.47 10.53
N GLU A 215 -21.60 24.10 9.36
CA GLU A 215 -21.64 24.94 8.16
C GLU A 215 -20.27 25.49 7.73
N ILE A 216 -19.20 24.72 7.98
CA ILE A 216 -17.84 25.05 7.56
C ILE A 216 -17.67 24.65 6.09
N PRO A 217 -17.16 25.53 5.21
CA PRO A 217 -16.91 25.20 3.82
C PRO A 217 -15.98 23.98 3.68
N LEU A 218 -16.38 22.98 2.89
CA LEU A 218 -15.60 21.76 2.67
C LEU A 218 -14.27 22.02 1.98
N GLU A 219 -14.12 23.12 1.28
CA GLU A 219 -12.89 23.58 0.67
C GLU A 219 -11.74 23.67 1.70
N ASN A 220 -12.05 24.03 2.95
CA ASN A 220 -11.07 24.07 4.03
C ASN A 220 -10.52 22.65 4.35
N LEU A 221 -11.36 21.63 4.28
CA LEU A 221 -10.97 20.24 4.47
C LEU A 221 -10.24 19.70 3.24
N PHE A 222 -10.62 20.11 2.03
CA PHE A 222 -9.99 19.67 0.78
C PHE A 222 -8.53 20.12 0.64
N GLU A 223 -8.11 21.12 1.43
CA GLU A 223 -6.71 21.48 1.55
C GLU A 223 -5.81 20.35 2.12
N PHE A 224 -6.38 19.29 2.67
CA PHE A 224 -5.68 18.14 3.23
C PHE A 224 -5.72 16.89 2.35
N LEU A 225 -6.26 16.96 1.14
CA LEU A 225 -6.37 15.81 0.23
C LEU A 225 -5.03 15.20 -0.20
N ASP A 226 -3.96 15.97 -0.17
CA ASP A 226 -2.60 15.46 -0.40
C ASP A 226 -2.14 14.45 0.67
N LEU A 227 -2.64 14.55 1.91
CA LEU A 227 -2.43 13.52 2.94
C LEU A 227 -3.26 12.27 2.65
N CYS A 228 -4.50 12.43 2.19
CA CYS A 228 -5.36 11.29 1.87
C CYS A 228 -4.73 10.40 0.78
N VAL A 229 -4.18 10.99 -0.28
CA VAL A 229 -3.53 10.21 -1.34
C VAL A 229 -2.24 9.53 -0.87
N VAL A 230 -1.51 10.15 0.05
CA VAL A 230 -0.30 9.53 0.64
C VAL A 230 -0.67 8.33 1.50
N SER A 231 -1.74 8.43 2.30
CA SER A 231 -2.34 7.31 3.03
C SER A 231 -2.78 6.20 2.09
N ILE A 232 -3.69 6.48 1.16
CA ILE A 232 -4.25 5.51 0.21
C ILE A 232 -3.17 4.74 -0.54
N GLY A 233 -2.15 5.44 -1.04
CA GLY A 233 -1.04 4.80 -1.75
C GLY A 233 -0.20 3.92 -0.84
N SER A 234 0.07 4.35 0.40
CA SER A 234 0.98 3.66 1.32
C SER A 234 0.35 2.45 2.00
N ASP A 235 -0.94 2.49 2.28
CA ASP A 235 -1.71 1.40 2.87
C ASP A 235 -2.19 0.38 1.81
N ILE A 236 -1.96 0.67 0.53
CA ILE A 236 -2.22 -0.25 -0.60
C ILE A 236 -3.70 -0.66 -0.69
N VAL A 237 -4.62 0.22 -0.30
CA VAL A 237 -6.06 -0.02 -0.39
C VAL A 237 -6.59 0.11 -1.84
N PRO A 238 -7.76 -0.47 -2.17
CA PRO A 238 -8.38 -0.37 -3.49
C PRO A 238 -8.57 1.07 -3.99
N ILE A 239 -8.17 1.33 -5.24
CA ILE A 239 -8.38 2.61 -5.95
C ILE A 239 -9.74 2.58 -6.66
N THR A 240 -10.79 2.38 -5.88
CA THR A 240 -12.19 2.32 -6.31
C THR A 240 -13.03 3.28 -5.46
N GLY A 241 -14.30 3.49 -5.81
CA GLY A 241 -15.25 4.28 -5.02
C GLY A 241 -14.66 5.60 -4.51
N GLU A 242 -14.82 5.86 -3.21
CA GLU A 242 -14.33 7.09 -2.58
C GLU A 242 -12.79 7.19 -2.57
N ASN A 243 -12.06 6.09 -2.41
CA ASN A 243 -10.60 6.12 -2.49
C ASN A 243 -10.12 6.62 -3.85
N ARG A 244 -10.82 6.28 -4.95
CA ARG A 244 -10.50 6.82 -6.27
C ARG A 244 -10.73 8.33 -6.34
N VAL A 245 -11.83 8.82 -5.77
CA VAL A 245 -12.13 10.26 -5.71
C VAL A 245 -11.07 11.00 -4.90
N LEU A 246 -10.79 10.54 -3.68
CA LEU A 246 -9.77 11.11 -2.80
C LEU A 246 -8.36 11.06 -3.43
N ALA A 247 -8.02 9.94 -4.08
CA ALA A 247 -6.73 9.78 -4.76
C ALA A 247 -6.60 10.70 -5.99
N TYR A 248 -7.66 10.86 -6.77
CA TYR A 248 -7.65 11.73 -7.95
C TYR A 248 -7.39 13.20 -7.57
N PHE A 249 -8.17 13.74 -6.62
CA PHE A 249 -7.99 15.11 -6.16
C PHE A 249 -6.74 15.28 -5.28
N GLY A 250 -6.41 14.27 -4.49
CA GLY A 250 -5.21 14.25 -3.68
C GLY A 250 -3.92 14.27 -4.54
N LEU A 251 -3.87 13.50 -5.64
CA LEU A 251 -2.76 13.58 -6.60
C LEU A 251 -2.69 14.94 -7.29
N LYS A 252 -3.84 15.51 -7.66
CA LYS A 252 -3.86 16.85 -8.24
C LYS A 252 -3.24 17.86 -7.28
N LYS A 253 -3.70 17.88 -6.01
CA LYS A 253 -3.14 18.76 -4.99
C LYS A 253 -1.65 18.49 -4.73
N LEU A 254 -1.24 17.23 -4.59
CA LEU A 254 0.15 16.83 -4.38
C LEU A 254 1.09 17.30 -5.51
N ASN A 255 0.57 17.39 -6.73
CA ASN A 255 1.36 17.82 -7.90
C ASN A 255 1.32 19.33 -8.16
N GLU A 256 0.19 19.98 -7.91
CA GLU A 256 -0.01 21.41 -8.22
C GLU A 256 0.36 22.33 -7.04
N ASN A 257 -0.09 21.97 -5.83
CA ASN A 257 0.09 22.78 -4.62
C ASN A 257 0.20 21.90 -3.35
N PRO A 258 1.27 21.09 -3.22
CA PRO A 258 1.46 20.23 -2.05
C PRO A 258 1.74 21.07 -0.80
N ARG A 259 1.42 20.53 0.39
CA ARG A 259 1.88 21.09 1.67
C ARG A 259 3.40 21.12 1.75
N MET A 260 3.95 22.01 2.59
CA MET A 260 5.39 22.27 2.66
C MET A 260 6.20 21.00 2.92
N GLY A 261 5.76 20.14 3.85
CA GLY A 261 6.44 18.88 4.15
C GLY A 261 6.52 17.91 2.98
N LEU A 262 5.43 17.73 2.22
CA LEU A 262 5.42 16.85 1.04
C LEU A 262 6.23 17.46 -0.12
N LYS A 263 6.21 18.80 -0.26
CA LYS A 263 7.06 19.52 -1.21
C LYS A 263 8.54 19.29 -0.91
N ALA A 264 8.96 19.44 0.34
CA ALA A 264 10.32 19.21 0.79
C ALA A 264 10.77 17.75 0.58
N LEU A 265 9.92 16.76 0.91
CA LEU A 265 10.21 15.35 0.64
C LEU A 265 10.38 15.04 -0.85
N LYS A 266 9.52 15.62 -1.70
CA LYS A 266 9.60 15.46 -3.16
C LYS A 266 10.91 16.02 -3.70
N GLU A 267 11.33 17.19 -3.23
CA GLU A 267 12.59 17.84 -3.64
C GLU A 267 13.82 17.04 -3.20
N ILE A 268 13.90 16.65 -1.92
CA ILE A 268 15.00 15.82 -1.38
C ILE A 268 15.07 14.46 -2.07
N ALA A 269 13.92 13.91 -2.47
CA ALA A 269 13.87 12.68 -3.27
C ALA A 269 14.39 12.88 -4.71
N GLY A 270 14.64 14.11 -5.14
CA GLY A 270 15.05 14.45 -6.51
C GLY A 270 13.96 14.22 -7.56
N PHE A 271 12.68 14.22 -7.15
CA PHE A 271 11.55 13.86 -8.00
C PHE A 271 11.01 15.09 -8.73
N LYS A 272 11.15 15.14 -10.06
CA LYS A 272 10.86 16.31 -10.90
C LYS A 272 9.59 16.19 -11.74
N THR A 273 9.06 14.98 -11.91
CA THR A 273 7.85 14.73 -12.71
C THR A 273 6.59 14.74 -11.82
N PRO A 274 5.39 14.85 -12.39
CA PRO A 274 4.16 14.61 -11.63
C PRO A 274 4.17 13.23 -10.97
N MET A 275 3.78 13.17 -9.69
CA MET A 275 3.70 11.93 -8.94
C MET A 275 2.45 11.14 -9.30
N THR A 276 2.58 9.83 -9.33
CA THR A 276 1.51 8.84 -9.43
C THR A 276 1.34 8.12 -8.08
N ILE A 277 0.33 7.27 -7.95
CA ILE A 277 0.18 6.38 -6.78
C ILE A 277 1.43 5.52 -6.61
N GLU A 278 1.98 4.96 -7.68
CA GLU A 278 3.22 4.18 -7.63
C GLU A 278 4.38 4.99 -7.03
N ASN A 279 4.51 6.27 -7.39
CA ASN A 279 5.53 7.13 -6.80
C ASN A 279 5.25 7.42 -5.32
N VAL A 280 4.00 7.55 -4.91
CA VAL A 280 3.64 7.65 -3.49
C VAL A 280 4.13 6.40 -2.74
N VAL A 281 3.81 5.21 -3.25
CA VAL A 281 4.19 3.91 -2.67
C VAL A 281 5.71 3.73 -2.56
N PHE A 282 6.48 4.12 -3.58
CA PHE A 282 7.92 3.81 -3.66
C PHE A 282 8.84 5.01 -3.34
N VAL A 283 8.31 6.23 -3.30
CA VAL A 283 9.11 7.44 -3.01
C VAL A 283 8.72 8.08 -1.68
N LEU A 284 7.46 8.43 -1.47
CA LEU A 284 7.02 9.13 -0.24
C LEU A 284 6.82 8.16 0.93
N GLY A 285 6.02 7.12 0.75
CA GLY A 285 5.69 6.15 1.79
C GLY A 285 6.91 5.56 2.50
N PRO A 286 7.94 5.05 1.79
CA PRO A 286 9.13 4.50 2.42
C PRO A 286 9.96 5.51 3.24
N ARG A 287 9.90 6.80 2.90
CA ARG A 287 10.56 7.86 3.67
C ARG A 287 9.81 8.13 4.96
N ILE A 288 8.51 8.37 4.88
CA ILE A 288 7.66 8.60 6.06
C ILE A 288 7.75 7.39 7.01
N ASN A 289 7.61 6.16 6.48
CA ASN A 289 7.78 4.92 7.26
C ASN A 289 9.16 4.74 7.88
N ALA A 290 10.22 5.33 7.30
CA ALA A 290 11.57 5.21 7.86
C ALA A 290 11.67 5.90 9.22
N ALA A 291 10.94 7.00 9.44
CA ALA A 291 10.89 7.69 10.74
C ALA A 291 10.44 6.72 11.85
N GLY A 292 9.34 6.01 11.68
CA GLY A 292 8.84 5.03 12.64
C GLY A 292 9.62 3.70 12.71
N ARG A 293 10.59 3.45 11.79
CA ARG A 293 11.40 2.22 11.79
C ARG A 293 12.77 2.39 12.41
N ILE A 294 13.33 3.59 12.40
CA ILE A 294 14.71 3.87 12.86
C ILE A 294 14.67 4.74 14.12
N LYS A 295 13.68 5.63 14.24
CA LYS A 295 13.42 6.52 15.38
C LYS A 295 11.91 6.62 15.64
N HIS A 296 11.42 7.73 16.18
CA HIS A 296 10.01 7.98 16.46
C HIS A 296 9.26 8.58 15.26
N ALA A 297 8.00 8.16 15.05
CA ALA A 297 7.10 8.70 14.03
C ALA A 297 6.81 10.20 14.17
N LYS A 298 7.09 10.79 15.34
CA LYS A 298 6.87 12.22 15.64
C LYS A 298 7.50 13.16 14.60
N ALA A 299 8.71 12.85 14.12
CA ALA A 299 9.36 13.67 13.09
C ALA A 299 8.57 13.70 11.76
N ALA A 300 7.89 12.60 11.42
CA ALA A 300 7.05 12.56 10.23
C ALA A 300 5.79 13.41 10.39
N VAL A 301 5.14 13.38 11.57
CA VAL A 301 3.99 14.26 11.86
C VAL A 301 4.42 15.73 11.82
N GLN A 302 5.53 16.09 12.45
CA GLN A 302 6.08 17.45 12.44
C GLN A 302 6.35 17.94 11.01
N LEU A 303 6.99 17.11 10.17
CA LEU A 303 7.18 17.41 8.76
C LEU A 303 5.84 17.71 8.06
N LEU A 304 4.83 16.86 8.24
CA LEU A 304 3.54 16.99 7.56
C LEU A 304 2.71 18.17 8.08
N LEU A 305 2.94 18.64 9.29
CA LEU A 305 2.29 19.79 9.90
C LEU A 305 3.03 21.12 9.68
N SER A 306 4.31 21.09 9.29
CA SER A 306 5.11 22.30 9.11
C SER A 306 4.49 23.21 8.03
N ASN A 307 4.36 24.49 8.38
CA ASN A 307 3.92 25.57 7.51
C ASN A 307 5.11 26.41 6.97
N ASP A 308 6.29 26.20 7.52
CA ASP A 308 7.53 26.82 7.06
C ASP A 308 8.32 25.86 6.19
N TYR A 309 8.81 26.34 5.05
CA TYR A 309 9.49 25.47 4.08
C TYR A 309 10.91 25.09 4.52
N ASP A 310 11.62 26.00 5.18
CA ASP A 310 12.99 25.74 5.63
C ASP A 310 12.97 24.73 6.79
N GLU A 311 12.02 24.86 7.72
CA GLU A 311 11.76 23.85 8.75
C GLU A 311 11.39 22.50 8.15
N ALA A 312 10.51 22.49 7.14
CA ALA A 312 10.13 21.28 6.43
C ALA A 312 11.32 20.60 5.73
N LEU A 313 12.25 21.36 5.19
CA LEU A 313 13.48 20.83 4.60
C LEU A 313 14.40 20.17 5.64
N GLU A 314 14.50 20.71 6.84
CA GLU A 314 15.27 20.11 7.94
C GLU A 314 14.69 18.74 8.32
N PHE A 315 13.38 18.66 8.59
CA PHE A 315 12.71 17.40 8.90
C PHE A 315 12.81 16.40 7.73
N ALA A 316 12.60 16.85 6.49
CA ALA A 316 12.74 15.99 5.32
C ALA A 316 14.16 15.46 5.15
N GLY A 317 15.20 16.28 5.48
CA GLY A 317 16.60 15.87 5.50
C GLY A 317 16.88 14.77 6.52
N GLU A 318 16.34 14.90 7.74
CA GLU A 318 16.45 13.87 8.77
C GLU A 318 15.78 12.56 8.33
N ILE A 319 14.57 12.63 7.83
CA ILE A 319 13.82 11.46 7.31
C ILE A 319 14.55 10.80 6.13
N GLN A 320 15.14 11.58 5.23
CA GLN A 320 15.95 11.05 4.13
C GLN A 320 17.18 10.31 4.65
N LYS A 321 17.84 10.81 5.69
CA LYS A 321 18.97 10.13 6.33
C LYS A 321 18.55 8.77 6.90
N GLN A 322 17.45 8.73 7.65
CA GLN A 322 16.88 7.49 8.20
C GLN A 322 16.49 6.50 7.11
N ASN A 323 15.87 6.98 6.01
CA ASN A 323 15.54 6.13 4.87
C ASN A 323 16.80 5.58 4.17
N THR A 324 17.90 6.33 4.12
CA THR A 324 19.18 5.87 3.58
C THR A 324 19.79 4.78 4.47
N GLU A 325 19.79 4.98 5.78
CA GLU A 325 20.22 3.96 6.76
C GLU A 325 19.38 2.68 6.64
N ARG A 326 18.06 2.81 6.58
CA ARG A 326 17.15 1.69 6.36
C ARG A 326 17.49 0.93 5.08
N LYS A 327 17.73 1.63 3.95
CA LYS A 327 18.12 1.01 2.67
C LYS A 327 19.44 0.26 2.77
N THR A 328 20.41 0.79 3.51
CA THR A 328 21.70 0.13 3.74
C THR A 328 21.51 -1.17 4.51
N PHE A 329 20.73 -1.16 5.60
CA PHE A 329 20.39 -2.39 6.32
C PHE A 329 19.61 -3.38 5.44
N ASP A 330 18.59 -2.92 4.73
CA ASP A 330 17.76 -3.73 3.83
C ASP A 330 18.62 -4.45 2.78
N SER A 331 19.50 -3.72 2.07
CA SER A 331 20.36 -4.31 1.03
C SER A 331 21.34 -5.33 1.61
N ARG A 332 22.07 -4.96 2.67
CA ARG A 332 23.04 -5.87 3.32
C ARG A 332 22.36 -7.14 3.81
N ILE A 333 21.28 -7.01 4.58
CA ILE A 333 20.59 -8.16 5.17
C ILE A 333 19.94 -9.03 4.08
N THR A 334 19.42 -8.42 3.01
CA THR A 334 18.89 -9.17 1.86
C THR A 334 19.97 -9.99 1.17
N GLU A 335 21.17 -9.42 0.91
CA GLU A 335 22.30 -10.15 0.32
C GLU A 335 22.73 -11.32 1.21
N GLU A 336 22.84 -11.10 2.53
CA GLU A 336 23.17 -12.14 3.49
C GLU A 336 22.11 -13.25 3.53
N ALA A 337 20.81 -12.89 3.56
CA ALA A 337 19.70 -13.84 3.57
C ALA A 337 19.66 -14.69 2.29
N LEU A 338 19.86 -14.08 1.12
CA LEU A 338 19.92 -14.78 -0.15
C LEU A 338 21.14 -15.72 -0.21
N ALA A 339 22.31 -15.28 0.28
CA ALA A 339 23.50 -16.14 0.36
C ALA A 339 23.28 -17.34 1.31
N MET A 340 22.55 -17.17 2.42
CA MET A 340 22.18 -18.29 3.30
C MET A 340 21.29 -19.31 2.60
N ILE A 341 20.32 -18.84 1.78
CA ILE A 341 19.46 -19.75 0.99
C ILE A 341 20.29 -20.50 -0.05
N GLU A 342 21.20 -19.80 -0.75
CA GLU A 342 22.04 -20.38 -1.80
C GLU A 342 23.09 -21.34 -1.25
N GLY A 343 23.54 -21.13 -0.02
CA GLY A 343 24.51 -21.99 0.67
C GLY A 343 23.91 -23.22 1.37
N ASP A 344 22.60 -23.34 1.45
CA ASP A 344 21.87 -24.47 2.06
C ASP A 344 21.14 -25.26 0.98
N GLU A 345 21.66 -26.46 0.66
CA GLU A 345 21.15 -27.31 -0.41
C GLU A 345 19.68 -27.72 -0.17
N TRP A 346 19.26 -27.92 1.07
CA TRP A 346 17.88 -28.24 1.41
C TRP A 346 16.97 -27.04 1.20
N LEU A 347 17.37 -25.84 1.67
CA LEU A 347 16.64 -24.61 1.42
C LEU A 347 16.53 -24.32 -0.08
N LEU A 348 17.60 -24.53 -0.83
CA LEU A 348 17.63 -24.21 -2.25
C LEU A 348 16.70 -25.13 -3.07
N ASN A 349 16.73 -26.45 -2.81
CA ASN A 349 16.17 -27.47 -3.71
C ASN A 349 14.91 -28.17 -3.17
N THR A 350 14.68 -28.18 -1.85
CA THR A 350 13.66 -29.05 -1.23
C THR A 350 12.61 -28.27 -0.46
N ALA A 351 13.02 -27.30 0.35
CA ALA A 351 12.12 -26.59 1.24
C ALA A 351 11.00 -25.82 0.50
N LYS A 352 9.79 -25.87 1.05
CA LYS A 352 8.63 -25.13 0.56
C LYS A 352 8.39 -23.81 1.30
N SER A 353 9.19 -23.54 2.32
CA SER A 353 9.23 -22.29 3.06
C SER A 353 10.68 -21.85 3.30
N THR A 354 10.86 -20.62 3.76
CA THR A 354 12.14 -20.08 4.16
C THR A 354 12.03 -19.55 5.58
N VAL A 355 12.86 -20.05 6.52
CA VAL A 355 13.00 -19.50 7.86
C VAL A 355 14.48 -19.26 8.11
N LEU A 356 14.88 -17.99 8.28
CA LEU A 356 16.27 -17.61 8.50
C LEU A 356 16.41 -16.83 9.80
N TYR A 357 17.51 -17.01 10.48
CA TYR A 357 17.85 -16.30 11.72
C TYR A 357 19.30 -15.81 11.68
N ARG A 358 19.47 -14.53 12.09
CA ARG A 358 20.76 -13.98 12.50
C ARG A 358 20.57 -12.98 13.62
N GLU A 359 21.46 -13.04 14.59
CA GLU A 359 21.40 -12.24 15.81
C GLU A 359 21.55 -10.73 15.54
N ASP A 360 22.38 -10.38 14.54
CA ASP A 360 22.78 -9.01 14.22
C ASP A 360 21.90 -8.30 13.17
N TRP A 361 20.80 -8.92 12.73
CA TRP A 361 19.89 -8.28 11.77
C TRP A 361 19.00 -7.24 12.45
N HIS A 362 18.81 -6.11 11.77
CA HIS A 362 18.00 -5.02 12.31
C HIS A 362 16.49 -5.35 12.25
N LYS A 363 15.82 -5.41 13.42
CA LYS A 363 14.40 -5.76 13.57
C LYS A 363 13.47 -4.94 12.66
N GLY A 364 13.77 -3.65 12.41
CA GLY A 364 12.95 -2.74 11.61
C GLY A 364 12.88 -3.06 10.12
N VAL A 365 13.77 -3.93 9.59
CA VAL A 365 13.82 -4.23 8.14
C VAL A 365 13.58 -5.69 7.80
N ILE A 366 13.53 -6.61 8.77
CA ILE A 366 13.38 -8.05 8.50
C ILE A 366 12.11 -8.39 7.69
N GLY A 367 11.02 -7.62 7.86
CA GLY A 367 9.83 -7.80 7.04
C GLY A 367 10.01 -7.37 5.57
N ILE A 368 10.87 -6.39 5.29
CA ILE A 368 11.24 -5.99 3.94
C ILE A 368 12.10 -7.08 3.31
N VAL A 369 13.08 -7.58 4.07
CA VAL A 369 13.96 -8.69 3.64
C VAL A 369 13.14 -9.94 3.31
N ALA A 370 12.13 -10.30 4.14
CA ALA A 370 11.23 -11.40 3.85
C ALA A 370 10.54 -11.24 2.48
N SER A 371 10.03 -10.04 2.18
CA SER A 371 9.42 -9.74 0.87
C SER A 371 10.41 -9.89 -0.27
N ARG A 372 11.66 -9.40 -0.13
CA ARG A 372 12.70 -9.52 -1.16
C ARG A 372 13.15 -10.97 -1.39
N CYS A 373 13.18 -11.79 -0.35
CA CYS A 373 13.44 -13.22 -0.51
C CYS A 373 12.34 -13.90 -1.33
N ILE A 374 11.06 -13.50 -1.13
CA ILE A 374 9.93 -14.00 -1.92
C ILE A 374 10.06 -13.59 -3.41
N GLU A 375 10.53 -12.40 -3.71
CA GLU A 375 10.75 -11.96 -5.10
C GLU A 375 11.67 -12.92 -5.87
N LYS A 376 12.67 -13.52 -5.20
CA LYS A 376 13.62 -14.46 -5.81
C LYS A 376 13.22 -15.93 -5.64
N TYR A 377 12.76 -16.31 -4.44
CA TYR A 377 12.37 -17.67 -4.07
C TYR A 377 10.89 -17.68 -3.66
N TYR A 378 9.98 -17.72 -4.61
CA TYR A 378 8.54 -17.51 -4.44
C TYR A 378 7.89 -18.56 -3.53
N ARG A 379 8.06 -18.39 -2.21
CA ARG A 379 7.51 -19.24 -1.15
C ARG A 379 7.38 -18.48 0.17
N PRO A 380 6.52 -18.91 1.12
CA PRO A 380 6.35 -18.28 2.42
C PRO A 380 7.70 -18.12 3.13
N THR A 381 7.99 -16.91 3.61
CA THR A 381 9.32 -16.57 4.16
C THR A 381 9.19 -15.88 5.51
N ILE A 382 9.95 -16.34 6.48
CA ILE A 382 10.09 -15.79 7.83
C ILE A 382 11.55 -15.40 8.06
N ILE A 383 11.77 -14.16 8.46
CA ILE A 383 13.09 -13.66 8.86
C ILE A 383 13.05 -13.33 10.34
N LEU A 384 13.97 -13.93 11.08
CA LEU A 384 14.11 -13.83 12.53
C LEU A 384 15.40 -13.07 12.88
N THR A 385 15.35 -12.32 13.97
CA THR A 385 16.52 -11.67 14.56
C THR A 385 16.41 -11.67 16.08
N LYS A 386 17.51 -11.44 16.79
CA LYS A 386 17.49 -11.32 18.25
C LYS A 386 16.80 -10.02 18.68
N SER A 387 15.95 -10.13 19.68
CA SER A 387 15.30 -9.01 20.36
C SER A 387 15.31 -9.30 21.87
N HIS A 388 16.17 -8.63 22.60
CA HIS A 388 16.51 -8.98 23.99
C HIS A 388 17.01 -10.45 24.07
N GLU A 389 16.40 -11.28 24.91
CA GLU A 389 16.78 -12.68 25.11
C GLU A 389 15.98 -13.65 24.19
N LYS A 390 15.23 -13.11 23.21
CA LYS A 390 14.32 -13.89 22.35
C LYS A 390 14.59 -13.62 20.88
N ALA A 391 14.00 -14.43 20.02
CA ALA A 391 13.92 -14.15 18.60
C ALA A 391 12.62 -13.45 18.25
N ALA A 392 12.72 -12.33 17.55
CA ALA A 392 11.58 -11.63 16.94
C ALA A 392 11.58 -11.86 15.43
N GLY A 393 10.41 -12.15 14.86
CA GLY A 393 10.25 -12.50 13.46
C GLY A 393 9.23 -11.67 12.71
N SER A 394 9.47 -11.57 11.42
CA SER A 394 8.49 -11.05 10.47
C SER A 394 8.33 -12.03 9.31
N ALA A 395 7.08 -12.41 9.05
CA ALA A 395 6.70 -13.36 8.03
C ALA A 395 5.99 -12.67 6.87
N ARG A 396 6.20 -13.18 5.66
CA ARG A 396 5.49 -12.78 4.44
C ARG A 396 5.04 -14.02 3.68
N SER A 397 3.90 -13.91 3.00
CA SER A 397 3.29 -15.00 2.25
C SER A 397 3.37 -14.81 0.74
N VAL A 398 3.17 -15.89 0.01
CA VAL A 398 2.83 -15.87 -1.41
C VAL A 398 1.32 -15.77 -1.62
N ALA A 399 0.88 -15.39 -2.82
CA ALA A 399 -0.52 -15.20 -3.12
C ALA A 399 -1.36 -16.48 -2.85
N GLY A 400 -2.47 -16.31 -2.12
CA GLY A 400 -3.43 -17.39 -1.84
C GLY A 400 -3.03 -18.38 -0.75
N PHE A 401 -1.85 -18.25 -0.11
CA PHE A 401 -1.46 -19.10 1.01
C PHE A 401 -1.80 -18.45 2.35
N ASN A 402 -2.48 -19.20 3.24
CA ASN A 402 -2.80 -18.73 4.58
C ASN A 402 -1.60 -18.89 5.53
N LEU A 403 -0.78 -17.84 5.57
CA LEU A 403 0.42 -17.78 6.42
C LEU A 403 0.07 -17.83 7.91
N TYR A 404 -0.97 -17.08 8.32
CA TYR A 404 -1.37 -17.02 9.72
C TYR A 404 -1.77 -18.40 10.26
N GLY A 405 -2.61 -19.14 9.52
CA GLY A 405 -3.00 -20.49 9.92
C GLY A 405 -1.82 -21.46 10.02
N ALA A 406 -0.82 -21.32 9.11
CA ALA A 406 0.38 -22.16 9.19
C ALA A 406 1.28 -21.81 10.40
N ILE A 407 1.32 -20.54 10.82
CA ILE A 407 2.03 -20.11 12.04
C ILE A 407 1.27 -20.57 13.30
N GLU A 408 -0.05 -20.47 13.29
CA GLU A 408 -0.93 -20.90 14.38
C GLU A 408 -0.77 -22.39 14.70
N GLU A 409 -0.59 -23.25 13.69
CA GLU A 409 -0.27 -24.66 13.88
C GLU A 409 1.11 -24.91 14.56
N CYS A 410 1.97 -23.87 14.65
CA CYS A 410 3.25 -23.90 15.36
C CYS A 410 3.19 -23.17 16.72
N ALA A 411 2.01 -22.84 17.24
CA ALA A 411 1.82 -21.99 18.43
C ALA A 411 2.61 -22.47 19.66
N ASP A 412 2.72 -23.78 19.87
CA ASP A 412 3.45 -24.38 21.01
C ASP A 412 4.96 -24.05 21.04
N LEU A 413 5.53 -23.59 19.91
CA LEU A 413 6.92 -23.19 19.79
C LEU A 413 7.11 -21.67 19.91
N LEU A 414 6.01 -20.92 19.92
CA LEU A 414 5.96 -19.47 19.95
C LEU A 414 5.52 -18.96 21.32
N GLU A 415 5.96 -17.77 21.70
CA GLU A 415 5.43 -17.07 22.87
C GLU A 415 4.28 -16.12 22.49
N GLN A 416 4.43 -15.48 21.34
CA GLN A 416 3.44 -14.55 20.81
C GLN A 416 3.51 -14.54 19.28
N PHE A 417 2.35 -14.46 18.65
CA PHE A 417 2.23 -14.21 17.22
C PHE A 417 0.94 -13.44 16.92
N GLY A 418 0.93 -12.77 15.77
CA GLY A 418 -0.23 -12.03 15.29
C GLY A 418 -0.03 -11.57 13.85
N GLY A 419 -1.12 -11.29 13.16
CA GLY A 419 -1.09 -10.86 11.77
C GLY A 419 -2.30 -11.33 10.98
N HIS A 420 -2.10 -11.47 9.67
CA HIS A 420 -3.11 -11.86 8.69
C HIS A 420 -2.57 -12.89 7.71
N THR A 421 -3.39 -13.33 6.77
CA THR A 421 -3.03 -14.33 5.75
C THR A 421 -1.76 -14.00 4.95
N HIS A 422 -1.40 -12.72 4.81
CA HIS A 422 -0.28 -12.28 3.97
C HIS A 422 0.98 -11.86 4.74
N ALA A 423 0.83 -11.48 6.01
CA ALA A 423 1.94 -11.01 6.84
C ALA A 423 1.66 -11.29 8.31
N ALA A 424 2.69 -11.68 9.05
CA ALA A 424 2.61 -11.91 10.48
C ALA A 424 3.90 -11.49 11.19
N GLY A 425 3.74 -11.15 12.48
CA GLY A 425 4.84 -10.96 13.41
C GLY A 425 4.83 -12.07 14.47
N MET A 426 5.98 -12.39 15.03
CA MET A 426 6.09 -13.43 16.06
C MET A 426 7.27 -13.19 16.99
N THR A 427 7.20 -13.82 18.16
CA THR A 427 8.30 -13.91 19.12
C THR A 427 8.40 -15.36 19.63
N LEU A 428 9.62 -15.88 19.72
CA LEU A 428 9.88 -17.24 20.19
C LEU A 428 11.22 -17.31 20.95
N PRO A 429 11.39 -18.31 21.83
CA PRO A 429 12.69 -18.62 22.43
C PRO A 429 13.71 -18.97 21.36
N ILE A 430 14.97 -18.53 21.53
CA ILE A 430 16.05 -18.75 20.54
C ILE A 430 16.30 -20.25 20.34
N GLU A 431 16.22 -21.03 21.40
CA GLU A 431 16.34 -22.51 21.38
C GLU A 431 15.26 -23.20 20.54
N ASN A 432 14.11 -22.58 20.33
CA ASN A 432 13.02 -23.15 19.54
C ASN A 432 13.16 -22.88 18.02
N ILE A 433 14.11 -22.05 17.57
CA ILE A 433 14.21 -21.63 16.17
C ILE A 433 14.28 -22.81 15.21
N GLU A 434 15.14 -23.80 15.49
CA GLU A 434 15.33 -24.94 14.57
C GLU A 434 14.10 -25.86 14.57
N ALA A 435 13.50 -26.11 15.73
CA ALA A 435 12.26 -26.86 15.84
C ALA A 435 11.10 -26.16 15.09
N PHE A 436 11.00 -24.84 15.22
CA PHE A 436 10.02 -24.03 14.52
C PHE A 436 10.24 -24.05 13.00
N ARG A 437 11.49 -23.92 12.53
CA ARG A 437 11.84 -24.01 11.10
C ARG A 437 11.36 -25.32 10.48
N MET A 438 11.63 -26.44 11.13
CA MET A 438 11.24 -27.77 10.65
C MET A 438 9.72 -27.98 10.72
N ALA A 439 9.08 -27.56 11.80
CA ALA A 439 7.62 -27.68 11.97
C ALA A 439 6.88 -26.82 10.92
N PHE A 440 7.31 -25.57 10.74
CA PHE A 440 6.70 -24.65 9.79
C PHE A 440 6.83 -25.15 8.34
N ASP A 441 8.03 -25.61 7.93
CA ASP A 441 8.20 -26.18 6.57
C ASP A 441 7.38 -27.44 6.36
N LYS A 442 7.24 -28.29 7.36
CA LYS A 442 6.39 -29.48 7.30
C LYS A 442 4.92 -29.13 7.09
N ILE A 443 4.42 -28.09 7.78
CA ILE A 443 3.04 -27.61 7.65
C ILE A 443 2.85 -26.98 6.26
N VAL A 444 3.74 -26.08 5.87
CA VAL A 444 3.71 -25.47 4.54
C VAL A 444 3.73 -26.54 3.44
N SER A 445 4.64 -27.52 3.53
CA SER A 445 4.76 -28.60 2.54
C SER A 445 3.50 -29.44 2.37
N LYS A 446 2.67 -29.56 3.42
CA LYS A 446 1.40 -30.30 3.38
C LYS A 446 0.25 -29.47 2.81
N THR A 447 0.29 -28.17 2.97
CA THR A 447 -0.86 -27.28 2.71
C THR A 447 -0.70 -26.42 1.46
N ILE A 448 0.54 -26.09 1.05
CA ILE A 448 0.81 -25.26 -0.11
C ILE A 448 0.64 -26.04 -1.42
N THR A 449 0.02 -25.43 -2.40
CA THR A 449 -0.11 -26.01 -3.74
C THR A 449 1.01 -25.54 -4.68
N MET A 450 1.26 -26.31 -5.76
CA MET A 450 2.20 -25.86 -6.80
C MET A 450 1.75 -24.57 -7.48
N GLU A 451 0.44 -24.34 -7.56
CA GLU A 451 -0.12 -23.08 -8.05
C GLU A 451 0.27 -21.89 -7.21
N GLN A 452 0.26 -22.04 -5.87
CA GLN A 452 0.67 -21.02 -4.92
C GLN A 452 2.18 -20.79 -4.89
N LEU A 453 2.98 -21.76 -5.31
CA LEU A 453 4.44 -21.64 -5.47
C LEU A 453 4.86 -21.09 -6.84
N THR A 454 3.91 -20.78 -7.72
CA THR A 454 4.17 -20.28 -9.06
C THR A 454 3.74 -18.80 -9.15
N PRO A 455 4.65 -17.86 -9.42
CA PRO A 455 4.28 -16.46 -9.60
C PRO A 455 3.31 -16.29 -10.77
N VAL A 456 2.36 -15.39 -10.62
CA VAL A 456 1.31 -15.17 -11.63
C VAL A 456 1.42 -13.78 -12.24
N VAL A 457 1.41 -13.71 -13.58
CA VAL A 457 1.17 -12.48 -14.33
C VAL A 457 -0.31 -12.44 -14.70
N LYS A 458 -1.05 -11.50 -14.10
CA LYS A 458 -2.48 -11.29 -14.40
C LYS A 458 -2.59 -10.49 -15.69
N ILE A 459 -3.11 -11.11 -16.75
CA ILE A 459 -3.29 -10.50 -18.08
C ILE A 459 -4.71 -9.92 -18.18
N ASP A 460 -4.81 -8.65 -18.55
CA ASP A 460 -6.10 -8.02 -18.80
C ASP A 460 -6.66 -8.47 -20.16
N LEU A 461 -5.90 -8.27 -21.23
CA LEU A 461 -6.36 -8.58 -22.59
C LEU A 461 -5.20 -8.99 -23.52
N LYS A 462 -5.55 -9.75 -24.55
CA LYS A 462 -4.69 -10.00 -25.71
C LYS A 462 -4.99 -8.96 -26.78
N ILE A 463 -3.94 -8.30 -27.32
CA ILE A 463 -4.03 -7.29 -28.36
C ILE A 463 -2.93 -7.47 -29.41
N LYS A 464 -3.12 -6.92 -30.60
CA LYS A 464 -2.06 -6.80 -31.62
C LYS A 464 -1.22 -5.55 -31.34
N LEU A 465 0.06 -5.57 -31.71
CA LEU A 465 0.90 -4.38 -31.61
C LEU A 465 0.33 -3.21 -32.43
N ALA A 466 -0.28 -3.50 -33.58
CA ALA A 466 -0.90 -2.49 -34.43
C ALA A 466 -2.08 -1.74 -33.78
N ASP A 467 -2.72 -2.32 -32.77
CA ASP A 467 -3.83 -1.68 -32.05
C ASP A 467 -3.34 -0.57 -31.08
N ILE A 468 -2.04 -0.56 -30.80
CA ILE A 468 -1.43 0.40 -29.85
C ILE A 468 -1.17 1.71 -30.60
N SER A 469 -2.05 2.67 -30.40
CA SER A 469 -1.91 4.04 -30.93
C SER A 469 -1.80 5.07 -29.80
N SER A 470 -1.33 6.27 -30.14
CA SER A 470 -1.32 7.38 -29.19
C SER A 470 -2.73 7.72 -28.65
N LYS A 471 -3.78 7.53 -29.49
CA LYS A 471 -5.18 7.69 -29.04
C LYS A 471 -5.56 6.62 -28.02
N PHE A 472 -5.23 5.34 -28.29
CA PHE A 472 -5.46 4.23 -27.39
C PHE A 472 -4.80 4.48 -26.02
N TYR A 473 -3.51 4.80 -26.03
CA TYR A 473 -2.73 5.09 -24.81
C TYR A 473 -3.32 6.26 -24.01
N ARG A 474 -3.66 7.36 -24.67
CA ARG A 474 -4.24 8.52 -24.01
C ARG A 474 -5.55 8.19 -23.32
N ILE A 475 -6.45 7.42 -23.95
CA ILE A 475 -7.73 7.03 -23.32
C ILE A 475 -7.48 6.04 -22.17
N MET A 476 -6.57 5.08 -22.35
CA MET A 476 -6.16 4.16 -21.29
C MET A 476 -5.64 4.94 -20.06
N ASN A 477 -4.82 5.96 -20.26
CA ASN A 477 -4.30 6.77 -19.16
C ASN A 477 -5.35 7.62 -18.44
N LEU A 478 -6.50 7.91 -19.05
CA LEU A 478 -7.63 8.53 -18.36
C LEU A 478 -8.24 7.61 -17.29
N MET A 479 -7.93 6.32 -17.32
CA MET A 479 -8.33 5.38 -16.25
C MET A 479 -7.52 5.59 -14.94
N ALA A 480 -6.44 6.37 -14.97
CA ALA A 480 -5.67 6.72 -13.77
C ALA A 480 -6.56 7.49 -12.74
N PRO A 481 -6.20 7.50 -11.45
CA PRO A 481 -5.01 6.90 -10.85
C PRO A 481 -5.07 5.38 -10.81
N PHE A 482 -3.92 4.74 -11.11
CA PHE A 482 -3.77 3.29 -11.05
C PHE A 482 -3.28 2.85 -9.67
N GLY A 483 -3.75 1.69 -9.23
CA GLY A 483 -3.40 1.05 -7.97
C GLY A 483 -4.26 -0.20 -7.75
N PRO A 484 -4.31 -0.81 -6.55
CA PRO A 484 -5.08 -2.00 -6.28
C PRO A 484 -6.53 -1.89 -6.80
N GLU A 485 -7.08 -2.96 -7.33
CA GLU A 485 -8.38 -3.09 -8.02
C GLU A 485 -8.56 -2.20 -9.28
N ASN A 486 -7.65 -1.25 -9.52
CA ASN A 486 -7.53 -0.47 -10.76
C ASN A 486 -6.08 -0.43 -11.24
N MET A 487 -5.42 -1.59 -11.33
CA MET A 487 -4.03 -1.67 -11.80
C MET A 487 -3.90 -1.21 -13.25
N GLN A 488 -2.71 -0.68 -13.59
CA GLN A 488 -2.36 -0.42 -14.99
C GLN A 488 -2.45 -1.73 -15.79
N PRO A 489 -3.16 -1.74 -16.93
CA PRO A 489 -3.41 -2.96 -17.70
C PRO A 489 -2.15 -3.67 -18.16
N ILE A 490 -2.16 -5.00 -18.09
CA ILE A 490 -1.14 -5.86 -18.70
C ILE A 490 -1.73 -6.53 -19.93
N PHE A 491 -1.09 -6.30 -21.05
CA PHE A 491 -1.47 -6.87 -22.35
C PHE A 491 -0.56 -8.03 -22.74
N VAL A 492 -1.05 -8.86 -23.62
CA VAL A 492 -0.26 -9.90 -24.31
C VAL A 492 -0.35 -9.71 -25.81
N SER A 493 0.80 -9.76 -26.49
CA SER A 493 0.88 -9.97 -27.94
C SER A 493 1.65 -11.24 -28.22
N GLU A 494 1.15 -12.05 -29.16
CA GLU A 494 1.68 -13.38 -29.48
C GLU A 494 2.27 -13.42 -30.91
N ASN A 495 3.03 -14.48 -31.19
CA ASN A 495 3.67 -14.72 -32.48
C ASN A 495 4.56 -13.56 -32.94
N LEU A 496 5.25 -12.92 -32.02
CA LEU A 496 6.18 -11.84 -32.31
C LEU A 496 7.55 -12.38 -32.67
N THR A 497 8.29 -11.60 -33.45
CA THR A 497 9.71 -11.83 -33.75
C THR A 497 10.53 -10.61 -33.34
N LEU A 498 11.84 -10.72 -33.38
CA LEU A 498 12.74 -9.59 -33.19
C LEU A 498 13.12 -8.98 -34.53
N LYS A 499 13.00 -7.65 -34.66
CA LYS A 499 13.49 -6.92 -35.84
C LYS A 499 15.01 -6.86 -35.87
N TYR A 500 15.63 -6.75 -34.70
CA TYR A 500 17.09 -6.72 -34.50
C TYR A 500 17.46 -7.59 -33.32
N ALA A 501 18.74 -8.01 -33.22
CA ALA A 501 19.23 -8.77 -32.09
C ALA A 501 18.95 -8.04 -30.75
N PRO A 502 18.62 -8.81 -29.69
CA PRO A 502 18.33 -8.23 -28.39
C PRO A 502 19.56 -7.49 -27.83
N ARG A 503 19.32 -6.31 -27.21
CA ARG A 503 20.39 -5.50 -26.63
C ARG A 503 20.33 -5.60 -25.10
N VAL A 504 21.52 -5.77 -24.50
CA VAL A 504 21.67 -5.76 -23.04
C VAL A 504 22.00 -4.35 -22.57
N MET A 505 21.28 -3.88 -21.55
CA MET A 505 21.50 -2.61 -20.89
C MET A 505 21.88 -2.83 -19.42
N LYS A 506 22.93 -2.14 -18.94
CA LYS A 506 23.41 -2.24 -17.54
C LYS A 506 23.55 -3.69 -17.07
N GLU A 507 24.02 -4.58 -17.93
CA GLU A 507 24.27 -6.01 -17.71
C GLU A 507 23.03 -6.87 -17.34
N LYS A 508 21.93 -6.26 -16.94
CA LYS A 508 20.77 -6.95 -16.35
C LYS A 508 19.47 -6.76 -17.12
N HIS A 509 19.37 -5.75 -17.99
CA HIS A 509 18.11 -5.36 -18.62
C HIS A 509 18.14 -5.61 -20.11
N LEU A 510 16.98 -6.00 -20.68
CA LEU A 510 16.81 -6.22 -22.11
C LEU A 510 16.18 -4.99 -22.76
N ARG A 511 16.67 -4.64 -23.96
CA ARG A 511 15.98 -3.78 -24.90
C ARG A 511 15.76 -4.54 -26.20
N LEU A 512 14.50 -4.62 -26.62
CA LEU A 512 14.05 -5.38 -27.77
C LEU A 512 13.35 -4.45 -28.76
N GLU A 513 13.47 -4.74 -30.04
CA GLU A 513 12.62 -4.20 -31.09
C GLU A 513 11.69 -5.33 -31.56
N LEU A 514 10.48 -5.35 -31.01
CA LEU A 514 9.46 -6.35 -31.31
C LEU A 514 8.85 -6.07 -32.69
N PHE A 515 8.64 -7.12 -33.46
CA PHE A 515 8.04 -7.05 -34.78
C PHE A 515 6.87 -8.05 -34.91
N GLU A 516 5.72 -7.56 -35.32
CA GLU A 516 4.53 -8.32 -35.61
C GLU A 516 4.43 -8.53 -37.12
N GLU A 517 4.76 -9.74 -37.64
CA GLU A 517 4.85 -10.02 -39.07
C GLU A 517 3.50 -9.78 -39.78
N GLU A 518 2.37 -10.08 -39.12
CA GLU A 518 1.02 -9.97 -39.69
C GLU A 518 0.64 -8.53 -40.05
N THR A 519 1.02 -7.57 -39.18
CA THR A 519 0.60 -6.16 -39.32
C THR A 519 1.72 -5.23 -39.77
N GLY A 520 2.98 -5.68 -39.66
CA GLY A 520 4.17 -4.88 -39.89
C GLY A 520 4.50 -3.92 -38.74
N ALA A 521 3.77 -4.00 -37.61
CA ALA A 521 3.97 -3.12 -36.47
C ALA A 521 5.30 -3.41 -35.75
N ILE A 522 5.94 -2.33 -35.27
CA ILE A 522 7.21 -2.41 -34.54
C ILE A 522 7.10 -1.58 -33.26
N PHE A 523 7.54 -2.18 -32.15
CA PHE A 523 7.61 -1.49 -30.87
C PHE A 523 8.92 -1.76 -30.13
N THR A 524 9.49 -0.70 -29.57
CA THR A 524 10.55 -0.84 -28.58
C THR A 524 9.99 -1.39 -27.29
N ALA A 525 10.62 -2.42 -26.74
CA ALA A 525 10.27 -3.00 -25.45
C ALA A 525 11.48 -3.06 -24.52
N VAL A 526 11.24 -2.87 -23.22
CA VAL A 526 12.25 -2.91 -22.16
C VAL A 526 11.85 -3.93 -21.11
N GLY A 527 12.76 -4.88 -20.81
CA GLY A 527 12.61 -5.89 -19.77
C GLY A 527 13.65 -5.71 -18.66
N PHE A 528 13.23 -5.22 -17.50
CA PHE A 528 14.12 -5.04 -16.36
C PHE A 528 14.46 -6.36 -15.67
N GLY A 529 15.77 -6.63 -15.47
CA GLY A 529 16.24 -7.86 -14.80
C GLY A 529 16.07 -9.14 -15.59
N MET A 530 15.77 -9.08 -16.91
CA MET A 530 15.37 -10.24 -17.71
C MET A 530 16.50 -10.88 -18.54
N VAL A 531 17.74 -10.40 -18.42
CA VAL A 531 18.86 -10.91 -19.22
C VAL A 531 19.15 -12.37 -18.91
N GLU A 532 19.31 -12.72 -17.64
CA GLU A 532 19.68 -14.06 -17.20
C GLU A 532 18.69 -15.12 -17.70
N GLU A 533 17.40 -14.83 -17.67
CA GLU A 533 16.34 -15.79 -17.99
C GLU A 533 16.04 -15.88 -19.49
N HIS A 534 16.08 -14.75 -20.22
CA HIS A 534 15.51 -14.67 -21.56
C HIS A 534 16.52 -14.40 -22.68
N PHE A 535 17.72 -13.84 -22.41
CA PHE A 535 18.63 -13.44 -23.48
C PHE A 535 19.05 -14.60 -24.39
N ALA A 536 19.42 -15.74 -23.82
CA ALA A 536 19.83 -16.92 -24.59
C ALA A 536 18.65 -17.50 -25.40
N LYS A 537 17.46 -17.58 -24.82
CA LYS A 537 16.24 -18.08 -25.44
C LYS A 537 15.80 -17.20 -26.62
N LEU A 538 15.85 -15.87 -26.48
CA LEU A 538 15.53 -14.92 -27.54
C LEU A 538 16.44 -15.03 -28.77
N ASN A 539 17.70 -15.43 -28.58
CA ASN A 539 18.63 -15.65 -29.69
C ASN A 539 18.42 -16.99 -30.41
N SER A 540 17.72 -17.94 -29.79
CA SER A 540 17.49 -19.27 -30.33
C SER A 540 16.05 -19.54 -30.80
N THR A 541 15.11 -18.65 -30.47
CA THR A 541 13.69 -18.84 -30.76
C THR A 541 13.21 -17.78 -31.75
N LYS A 542 12.51 -18.19 -32.81
CA LYS A 542 12.00 -17.25 -33.83
C LYS A 542 10.74 -16.52 -33.34
N TYR A 543 9.76 -17.29 -32.84
CA TYR A 543 8.45 -16.76 -32.42
C TYR A 543 8.31 -16.87 -30.91
N PHE A 544 7.79 -15.80 -30.28
CA PHE A 544 7.52 -15.75 -28.86
C PHE A 544 6.35 -14.81 -28.55
N SER A 545 5.88 -14.86 -27.34
CA SER A 545 4.80 -14.02 -26.82
C SER A 545 5.33 -13.15 -25.67
N VAL A 546 4.82 -11.93 -25.55
CA VAL A 546 5.23 -11.01 -24.47
C VAL A 546 4.02 -10.54 -23.69
N ALA A 547 4.16 -10.48 -22.36
CA ALA A 547 3.27 -9.78 -21.45
C ALA A 547 3.89 -8.43 -21.08
N TYR A 548 3.13 -7.33 -21.20
CA TYR A 548 3.66 -5.98 -21.05
C TYR A 548 2.63 -4.97 -20.59
N GLN A 549 3.11 -3.86 -20.04
CA GLN A 549 2.39 -2.59 -19.90
C GLN A 549 2.86 -1.62 -20.98
N ILE A 550 1.98 -0.69 -21.35
CA ILE A 550 2.31 0.37 -22.32
C ILE A 550 2.69 1.61 -21.51
N ASP A 551 3.80 2.26 -21.87
CA ASP A 551 4.30 3.45 -21.20
C ASP A 551 4.86 4.45 -22.21
N GLU A 552 5.10 5.68 -21.77
CA GLU A 552 5.77 6.72 -22.54
C GLU A 552 7.25 6.81 -22.17
N ASN A 553 8.08 6.93 -23.18
CA ASN A 553 9.49 7.25 -23.02
C ASN A 553 9.80 8.60 -23.67
N THR A 554 10.18 9.56 -22.86
CA THR A 554 10.61 10.88 -23.33
C THR A 554 12.12 10.98 -23.31
N PHE A 555 12.72 11.06 -24.49
CA PHE A 555 14.15 11.25 -24.66
C PHE A 555 14.42 12.40 -25.64
N ASN A 556 15.24 13.38 -25.26
CA ASN A 556 15.55 14.57 -26.04
C ASN A 556 14.29 15.31 -26.57
N ASN A 557 13.30 15.52 -25.70
CA ASN A 557 11.99 16.12 -26.00
C ASN A 557 11.16 15.36 -27.05
N ASN A 558 11.51 14.14 -27.39
CA ASN A 558 10.71 13.27 -28.25
C ASN A 558 10.06 12.18 -27.38
N THR A 559 8.73 12.15 -27.34
CA THR A 559 7.95 11.17 -26.59
C THR A 559 7.46 10.08 -27.53
N THR A 560 7.78 8.83 -27.20
CA THR A 560 7.37 7.64 -27.94
C THR A 560 6.75 6.63 -26.99
N LEU A 561 5.81 5.83 -27.49
CA LEU A 561 5.30 4.69 -26.73
C LEU A 561 6.33 3.57 -26.73
N GLN A 562 6.48 2.94 -25.57
CA GLN A 562 7.32 1.75 -25.38
C GLN A 562 6.58 0.70 -24.54
N LEU A 563 7.01 -0.53 -24.64
CA LEU A 563 6.43 -1.65 -23.90
C LEU A 563 7.33 -2.02 -22.72
N MET A 564 6.75 -2.03 -21.52
CA MET A 564 7.42 -2.44 -20.30
C MET A 564 7.14 -3.91 -20.04
N LEU A 565 8.07 -4.80 -20.38
CA LEU A 565 7.91 -6.23 -20.29
C LEU A 565 7.73 -6.70 -18.84
N LYS A 566 6.77 -7.58 -18.63
CA LYS A 566 6.52 -8.30 -17.37
C LYS A 566 6.96 -9.76 -17.46
N ASP A 567 6.89 -10.35 -18.66
CA ASP A 567 7.30 -11.72 -18.92
C ASP A 567 7.39 -12.03 -20.42
N ILE A 568 8.11 -13.10 -20.79
CA ILE A 568 8.24 -13.61 -22.17
C ILE A 568 8.00 -15.11 -22.16
N LYS A 569 7.17 -15.62 -23.10
CA LYS A 569 6.95 -17.06 -23.35
C LYS A 569 7.34 -17.46 -24.76
N TYR A 570 7.92 -18.65 -24.88
CA TYR A 570 8.47 -19.21 -26.12
C TYR A 570 7.61 -20.35 -26.68
#